data_d476e86a95a3f550666dce5ef579bfb3
#
_entry.id   d476e86a95a3f550666dce5ef579bfb3
#
_cell.length_a   1.000
_cell.length_b   1.000
_cell.length_c   1.000
_cell.angle_alpha   90.00
_cell.angle_beta   90.00
_cell.angle_gamma   90.00
#
_symmetry.space_group_name_H-M   'P 1'
#
loop_
_entity.id
_entity.type
_entity.pdbx_description
1 polymer ?
#
loop_
_entity_poly.entity_id
_entity_poly.type
_entity_poly.pdbx_seq_one_letter_code
_entity_poly.pdbx_strand_id
1 'polypeptide(L)'
;MFKAIKRGLAWLWKAFCYTLGVLFVVLLLYQGWFAAHIWYWAGHNPQSTSFMQARLERMREKDPKAKLRQQWTSYARISNELKRAVIVAEDAKFSEHDGFDWDGIQKALEKNQKRGKVVAGGSTISQQLAKNLFLSGEKSLWRKGQEAIITWMLEVLMDKERILEIYLNVAEWGNGVFGAEAAARHYYNVSAAGLNADQAARLAAMLPRPLYYERNRDSEFLQRYSETIRARMPSAQLP
;
A
#
# COMPACT_ATOMS: atom_id res chain seq x y z
N MET A 1 49.88 -34.97 3.54
CA MET A 1 48.44 -35.03 3.28
C MET A 1 47.64 -34.08 4.19
N PHE A 2 47.69 -34.17 5.51
CA PHE A 2 46.92 -33.34 6.47
C PHE A 2 47.13 -31.81 6.33
N LYS A 3 48.34 -31.32 6.07
CA LYS A 3 48.62 -29.87 5.87
C LYS A 3 47.94 -29.29 4.60
N ALA A 4 47.86 -30.07 3.53
CA ALA A 4 47.21 -29.66 2.29
C ALA A 4 45.67 -29.58 2.47
N ILE A 5 45.10 -30.54 3.18
CA ILE A 5 43.65 -30.55 3.50
C ILE A 5 43.31 -29.34 4.38
N LYS A 6 44.10 -29.04 5.41
CA LYS A 6 43.87 -27.84 6.26
C LYS A 6 43.95 -26.52 5.47
N ARG A 7 44.89 -26.41 4.52
CA ARG A 7 45.01 -25.22 3.65
C ARG A 7 43.78 -25.10 2.71
N GLY A 8 43.32 -26.21 2.13
CA GLY A 8 42.11 -26.23 1.30
C GLY A 8 40.87 -25.81 2.06
N LEU A 9 40.64 -26.35 3.27
CA LEU A 9 39.53 -25.94 4.12
C LEU A 9 39.61 -24.46 4.52
N ALA A 10 40.77 -23.94 4.86
CA ALA A 10 40.97 -22.54 5.19
C ALA A 10 40.70 -21.61 3.99
N TRP A 11 41.03 -22.03 2.78
CA TRP A 11 40.71 -21.28 1.57
C TRP A 11 39.20 -21.29 1.29
N LEU A 12 38.54 -22.43 1.39
CA LEU A 12 37.10 -22.55 1.24
C LEU A 12 36.35 -21.67 2.27
N TRP A 13 36.82 -21.67 3.51
CA TRP A 13 36.25 -20.82 4.57
C TRP A 13 36.41 -19.33 4.24
N LYS A 14 37.57 -18.90 3.79
CA LYS A 14 37.79 -17.51 3.35
C LYS A 14 36.89 -17.14 2.18
N ALA A 15 36.80 -17.99 1.15
CA ALA A 15 35.93 -17.78 0.00
C ALA A 15 34.45 -17.64 0.45
N PHE A 16 33.98 -18.51 1.34
CA PHE A 16 32.65 -18.43 1.93
C PHE A 16 32.40 -17.10 2.66
N CYS A 17 33.33 -16.68 3.54
CA CYS A 17 33.24 -15.40 4.25
C CYS A 17 33.23 -14.20 3.28
N TYR A 18 34.04 -14.20 2.24
CA TYR A 18 34.04 -13.15 1.22
C TYR A 18 32.68 -13.12 0.46
N THR A 19 32.16 -14.28 0.08
CA THR A 19 30.85 -14.37 -0.60
C THR A 19 29.75 -13.83 0.28
N LEU A 20 29.72 -14.20 1.57
CA LEU A 20 28.75 -13.64 2.52
C LEU A 20 28.90 -12.12 2.68
N GLY A 21 30.13 -11.63 2.76
CA GLY A 21 30.40 -10.19 2.83
C GLY A 21 29.89 -9.44 1.60
N VAL A 22 30.12 -9.97 0.41
CA VAL A 22 29.60 -9.39 -0.84
C VAL A 22 28.07 -9.41 -0.85
N LEU A 23 27.44 -10.54 -0.53
CA LEU A 23 25.98 -10.65 -0.47
C LEU A 23 25.38 -9.66 0.54
N PHE A 24 26.04 -9.48 1.69
CA PHE A 24 25.59 -8.51 2.69
C PHE A 24 25.68 -7.08 2.18
N VAL A 25 26.76 -6.71 1.51
CA VAL A 25 26.91 -5.36 0.89
C VAL A 25 25.83 -5.16 -0.18
N VAL A 26 25.60 -6.15 -1.04
CA VAL A 26 24.54 -6.08 -2.07
C VAL A 26 23.16 -5.89 -1.41
N LEU A 27 22.88 -6.62 -0.33
CA LEU A 27 21.64 -6.46 0.43
C LEU A 27 21.52 -5.05 1.02
N LEU A 28 22.58 -4.51 1.61
CA LEU A 28 22.59 -3.14 2.14
C LEU A 28 22.32 -2.10 1.05
N LEU A 29 22.97 -2.23 -0.10
CA LEU A 29 22.74 -1.32 -1.25
C LEU A 29 21.30 -1.44 -1.76
N TYR A 30 20.77 -2.66 -1.84
CA TYR A 30 19.38 -2.91 -2.24
C TYR A 30 18.38 -2.26 -1.27
N GLN A 31 18.55 -2.42 0.04
CA GLN A 31 17.71 -1.78 1.04
C GLN A 31 17.91 -0.25 1.08
N GLY A 32 19.16 0.20 0.91
CA GLY A 32 19.50 1.62 0.83
C GLY A 32 18.81 2.34 -0.34
N TRP A 33 18.60 1.65 -1.45
CA TRP A 33 17.85 2.18 -2.59
C TRP A 33 16.39 2.51 -2.21
N PHE A 34 15.70 1.63 -1.47
CA PHE A 34 14.35 1.90 -0.98
C PHE A 34 14.34 3.06 0.02
N ALA A 35 15.26 3.04 0.98
CA ALA A 35 15.36 4.09 2.00
C ALA A 35 15.60 5.46 1.36
N ALA A 36 16.47 5.55 0.35
CA ALA A 36 16.75 6.80 -0.37
C ALA A 36 15.51 7.33 -1.11
N HIS A 37 14.73 6.46 -1.75
CA HIS A 37 13.47 6.86 -2.42
C HIS A 37 12.42 7.32 -1.41
N ILE A 38 12.27 6.61 -0.30
CA ILE A 38 11.32 6.96 0.76
C ILE A 38 11.70 8.31 1.37
N TRP A 39 12.97 8.51 1.71
CA TRP A 39 13.48 9.79 2.20
C TRP A 39 13.22 10.93 1.21
N TYR A 40 13.48 10.71 -0.07
CA TYR A 40 13.18 11.69 -1.12
C TYR A 40 11.68 12.01 -1.18
N TRP A 41 10.82 11.00 -1.11
CA TRP A 41 9.37 11.18 -1.14
C TRP A 41 8.76 11.70 0.16
N ALA A 42 9.52 11.75 1.23
CA ALA A 42 9.08 12.49 2.43
C ALA A 42 8.83 13.98 2.11
N GLY A 43 9.62 14.57 1.19
CA GLY A 43 9.47 15.97 0.75
C GLY A 43 9.01 16.16 -0.70
N HIS A 44 8.93 15.09 -1.51
CA HIS A 44 8.59 15.16 -2.93
C HIS A 44 7.50 14.14 -3.28
N ASN A 45 6.72 14.46 -4.30
CA ASN A 45 5.61 13.58 -4.71
C ASN A 45 6.09 12.50 -5.69
N PRO A 46 5.78 11.21 -5.46
CA PRO A 46 6.05 10.16 -6.43
C PRO A 46 5.24 10.41 -7.72
N GLN A 47 5.94 10.44 -8.85
CA GLN A 47 5.34 10.64 -10.18
C GLN A 47 4.62 9.37 -10.68
N SER A 48 5.11 8.21 -10.27
CA SER A 48 4.57 6.91 -10.64
C SER A 48 4.93 5.87 -9.58
N THR A 49 4.19 4.77 -9.51
CA THR A 49 4.47 3.64 -8.62
C THR A 49 4.58 2.35 -9.42
N SER A 50 5.21 1.33 -8.85
CA SER A 50 5.29 0.00 -9.49
C SER A 50 3.90 -0.55 -9.82
N PHE A 51 2.91 -0.31 -8.95
CA PHE A 51 1.54 -0.74 -9.19
C PHE A 51 0.88 0.02 -10.34
N MET A 52 1.10 1.34 -10.45
CA MET A 52 0.62 2.15 -11.58
C MET A 52 1.21 1.69 -12.91
N GLN A 53 2.52 1.43 -12.95
CA GLN A 53 3.20 0.95 -14.14
C GLN A 53 2.66 -0.41 -14.60
N ALA A 54 2.55 -1.37 -13.68
CA ALA A 54 1.98 -2.68 -13.98
C ALA A 54 0.51 -2.59 -14.45
N ARG A 55 -0.27 -1.63 -13.93
CA ARG A 55 -1.63 -1.39 -14.40
C ARG A 55 -1.63 -0.82 -15.81
N LEU A 56 -0.80 0.17 -16.08
CA LEU A 56 -0.68 0.80 -17.39
C LEU A 56 -0.27 -0.21 -18.47
N GLU A 57 0.71 -1.07 -18.19
CA GLU A 57 1.13 -2.15 -19.09
C GLU A 57 -0.04 -3.06 -19.46
N ARG A 58 -0.77 -3.58 -18.46
CA ARG A 58 -1.96 -4.43 -18.70
C ARG A 58 -3.07 -3.70 -19.48
N MET A 59 -3.23 -2.39 -19.30
CA MET A 59 -4.19 -1.63 -20.07
C MET A 59 -3.72 -1.49 -21.52
N ARG A 60 -2.42 -1.28 -21.76
CA ARG A 60 -1.82 -1.14 -23.08
C ARG A 60 -1.76 -2.43 -23.88
N GLU A 61 -1.81 -3.57 -23.26
CA GLU A 61 -2.01 -4.86 -23.93
C GLU A 61 -3.34 -4.90 -24.73
N LYS A 62 -4.36 -4.17 -24.23
CA LYS A 62 -5.69 -4.09 -24.84
C LYS A 62 -5.90 -2.85 -25.69
N ASP A 63 -5.38 -1.73 -25.24
CA ASP A 63 -5.41 -0.44 -25.92
C ASP A 63 -4.03 0.25 -25.79
N PRO A 64 -3.20 0.23 -26.87
CA PRO A 64 -1.87 0.83 -26.86
C PRO A 64 -1.84 2.32 -26.52
N LYS A 65 -2.98 3.01 -26.66
CA LYS A 65 -3.12 4.46 -26.34
C LYS A 65 -3.60 4.70 -24.90
N ALA A 66 -3.82 3.66 -24.11
CA ALA A 66 -4.30 3.78 -22.74
C ALA A 66 -3.39 4.66 -21.90
N LYS A 67 -4.01 5.47 -21.04
CA LYS A 67 -3.34 6.38 -20.09
C LYS A 67 -3.99 6.22 -18.71
N LEU A 68 -3.19 6.41 -17.66
CA LEU A 68 -3.70 6.53 -16.30
C LEU A 68 -4.31 7.91 -16.09
N ARG A 69 -5.33 7.97 -15.25
CA ARG A 69 -5.93 9.19 -14.72
C ARG A 69 -5.44 9.36 -13.29
N GLN A 70 -4.54 10.30 -13.08
CA GLN A 70 -4.04 10.68 -11.78
C GLN A 70 -3.86 12.19 -11.74
N GLN A 71 -4.25 12.79 -10.62
CA GLN A 71 -3.98 14.17 -10.31
C GLN A 71 -3.59 14.24 -8.84
N TRP A 72 -2.37 14.70 -8.55
CA TRP A 72 -1.92 14.86 -7.17
C TRP A 72 -2.70 15.99 -6.48
N THR A 73 -3.11 15.75 -5.25
CA THR A 73 -3.68 16.77 -4.39
C THR A 73 -3.06 16.69 -3.00
N SER A 74 -2.72 17.85 -2.41
CA SER A 74 -2.10 17.91 -1.08
C SER A 74 -3.07 17.43 0.00
N TYR A 75 -2.53 16.92 1.10
CA TYR A 75 -3.31 16.43 2.24
C TYR A 75 -4.39 17.42 2.69
N ALA A 76 -4.05 18.70 2.83
CA ALA A 76 -4.99 19.75 3.24
C ALA A 76 -6.16 19.95 2.26
N ARG A 77 -6.00 19.58 0.99
CA ARG A 77 -7.04 19.68 -0.05
C ARG A 77 -7.79 18.38 -0.30
N ILE A 78 -7.58 17.35 0.50
CA ILE A 78 -8.43 16.15 0.53
C ILE A 78 -9.45 16.33 1.66
N SER A 79 -10.74 16.05 1.38
CA SER A 79 -11.78 16.19 2.40
C SER A 79 -11.46 15.33 3.64
N ASN A 80 -11.74 15.84 4.83
CA ASN A 80 -11.59 15.05 6.06
C ASN A 80 -12.52 13.85 6.08
N GLU A 81 -13.64 13.94 5.36
CA GLU A 81 -14.58 12.80 5.19
C GLU A 81 -13.91 11.64 4.46
N LEU A 82 -13.14 11.89 3.37
CA LEU A 82 -12.45 10.83 2.65
C LEU A 82 -11.31 10.23 3.49
N LYS A 83 -10.54 11.07 4.19
CA LYS A 83 -9.47 10.60 5.09
C LYS A 83 -10.02 9.66 6.15
N ARG A 84 -11.09 10.08 6.86
CA ARG A 84 -11.76 9.27 7.89
C ARG A 84 -12.35 7.99 7.32
N ALA A 85 -13.02 8.07 6.18
CA ALA A 85 -13.59 6.91 5.53
C ALA A 85 -12.55 5.85 5.18
N VAL A 86 -11.41 6.27 4.63
CA VAL A 86 -10.31 5.37 4.26
C VAL A 86 -9.65 4.77 5.49
N ILE A 87 -9.37 5.55 6.53
CA ILE A 87 -8.84 5.04 7.80
C ILE A 87 -9.77 3.98 8.38
N VAL A 88 -11.06 4.25 8.49
CA VAL A 88 -12.02 3.30 9.06
C VAL A 88 -12.18 2.04 8.22
N ALA A 89 -12.08 2.17 6.89
CA ALA A 89 -12.25 1.05 5.98
C ALA A 89 -11.04 0.11 5.96
N GLU A 90 -9.83 0.68 5.97
CA GLU A 90 -8.59 -0.04 5.69
C GLU A 90 -7.73 -0.26 6.93
N ASP A 91 -7.77 0.67 7.91
CA ASP A 91 -6.85 0.67 9.04
C ASP A 91 -7.35 1.56 10.17
N ALA A 92 -8.35 1.09 10.91
CA ALA A 92 -9.04 1.90 11.92
C ALA A 92 -8.14 2.42 13.07
N LYS A 93 -6.97 1.84 13.26
CA LYS A 93 -5.97 2.22 14.26
C LYS A 93 -4.72 2.88 13.64
N PHE A 94 -4.82 3.42 12.43
CA PHE A 94 -3.69 3.95 11.66
C PHE A 94 -2.77 4.88 12.44
N SER A 95 -3.34 5.75 13.29
CA SER A 95 -2.59 6.70 14.13
C SER A 95 -2.03 6.10 15.44
N GLU A 96 -2.32 4.82 15.72
CA GLU A 96 -1.99 4.17 17.00
C GLU A 96 -0.84 3.15 16.91
N HIS A 97 -0.37 2.82 15.69
CA HIS A 97 0.66 1.80 15.48
C HIS A 97 1.76 2.28 14.50
N ASP A 98 2.92 1.66 14.57
CA ASP A 98 4.08 1.95 13.71
C ASP A 98 4.15 0.95 12.52
N GLY A 99 3.15 1.01 11.65
CA GLY A 99 3.08 0.24 10.41
C GLY A 99 2.43 -1.15 10.52
N PHE A 100 2.27 -1.71 11.72
CA PHE A 100 1.71 -3.04 11.94
C PHE A 100 0.66 -3.03 13.06
N ASP A 101 -0.60 -3.28 12.73
CA ASP A 101 -1.65 -3.54 13.71
C ASP A 101 -1.63 -5.03 14.11
N TRP A 102 -0.82 -5.37 15.12
CA TRP A 102 -0.68 -6.76 15.59
C TRP A 102 -1.99 -7.34 16.11
N ASP A 103 -2.82 -6.54 16.79
CA ASP A 103 -4.13 -6.94 17.27
C ASP A 103 -5.09 -7.24 16.10
N GLY A 104 -5.07 -6.37 15.09
CA GLY A 104 -5.85 -6.53 13.87
C GLY A 104 -5.43 -7.77 13.07
N ILE A 105 -4.12 -8.03 12.95
CA ILE A 105 -3.58 -9.24 12.33
C ILE A 105 -4.06 -10.48 13.07
N GLN A 106 -3.95 -10.51 14.39
CA GLN A 106 -4.40 -11.65 15.19
C GLN A 106 -5.90 -11.90 15.02
N LYS A 107 -6.73 -10.85 15.14
CA LYS A 107 -8.18 -10.96 14.94
C LYS A 107 -8.55 -11.44 13.53
N ALA A 108 -7.82 -10.96 12.51
CA ALA A 108 -8.03 -11.41 11.12
C ALA A 108 -7.69 -12.90 10.96
N LEU A 109 -6.58 -13.37 11.56
CA LEU A 109 -6.19 -14.79 11.54
C LEU A 109 -7.23 -15.68 12.22
N GLU A 110 -7.68 -15.33 13.42
CA GLU A 110 -8.72 -16.06 14.14
C GLU A 110 -10.04 -16.14 13.35
N LYS A 111 -10.46 -15.03 12.74
CA LYS A 111 -11.66 -14.98 11.91
C LYS A 111 -11.54 -15.86 10.67
N ASN A 112 -10.39 -15.82 10.01
CA ASN A 112 -10.11 -16.63 8.83
C ASN A 112 -10.07 -18.13 9.19
N GLN A 113 -9.45 -18.49 10.32
CA GLN A 113 -9.41 -19.86 10.82
C GLN A 113 -10.81 -20.38 11.15
N LYS A 114 -11.63 -19.60 11.89
CA LYS A 114 -13.02 -19.97 12.20
C LYS A 114 -13.89 -20.15 10.96
N ARG A 115 -13.60 -19.44 9.86
CA ARG A 115 -14.36 -19.51 8.60
C ARG A 115 -13.80 -20.50 7.59
N GLY A 116 -12.62 -21.11 7.86
CA GLY A 116 -11.94 -22.01 6.93
C GLY A 116 -11.51 -21.36 5.58
N LYS A 117 -11.57 -20.05 5.49
CA LYS A 117 -11.20 -19.26 4.31
C LYS A 117 -10.81 -17.83 4.66
N VAL A 118 -10.04 -17.17 3.78
CA VAL A 118 -9.65 -15.76 3.98
C VAL A 118 -10.88 -14.86 3.77
N VAL A 119 -11.38 -14.29 4.86
CA VAL A 119 -12.54 -13.37 4.89
C VAL A 119 -12.19 -12.01 5.49
N ALA A 120 -11.03 -11.87 6.13
CA ALA A 120 -10.52 -10.63 6.69
C ALA A 120 -9.05 -10.44 6.32
N GLY A 121 -8.69 -9.24 5.91
CA GLY A 121 -7.31 -8.80 5.74
C GLY A 121 -6.78 -8.17 7.02
N GLY A 122 -5.48 -8.30 7.28
CA GLY A 122 -4.80 -7.63 8.39
C GLY A 122 -3.67 -6.72 7.89
N SER A 123 -3.79 -6.19 6.67
CA SER A 123 -2.77 -5.27 6.14
C SER A 123 -3.16 -3.82 6.42
N THR A 124 -2.21 -3.04 6.93
CA THR A 124 -2.35 -1.62 7.24
C THR A 124 -2.22 -0.74 5.99
N ILE A 125 -2.57 0.55 6.12
CA ILE A 125 -2.36 1.55 5.06
C ILE A 125 -0.87 1.62 4.68
N SER A 126 0.04 1.61 5.65
CA SER A 126 1.50 1.66 5.40
C SER A 126 2.01 0.43 4.65
N GLN A 127 1.50 -0.77 4.96
CA GLN A 127 1.83 -1.99 4.23
C GLN A 127 1.28 -1.96 2.80
N GLN A 128 0.06 -1.45 2.61
CA GLN A 128 -0.52 -1.27 1.28
C GLN A 128 0.28 -0.24 0.47
N LEU A 129 0.71 0.85 1.10
CA LEU A 129 1.54 1.86 0.46
C LEU A 129 2.89 1.29 0.03
N ALA A 130 3.59 0.58 0.92
CA ALA A 130 4.85 -0.10 0.60
C ALA A 130 4.73 -1.00 -0.64
N LYS A 131 3.67 -1.81 -0.67
CA LYS A 131 3.35 -2.67 -1.83
C LYS A 131 3.11 -1.83 -3.09
N ASN A 132 2.30 -0.81 -3.03
CA ASN A 132 1.91 -0.01 -4.20
C ASN A 132 3.09 0.77 -4.79
N LEU A 133 3.98 1.30 -3.94
CA LEU A 133 5.13 2.08 -4.36
C LEU A 133 6.18 1.23 -5.08
N PHE A 134 6.53 0.06 -4.55
CA PHE A 134 7.76 -0.63 -4.90
C PHE A 134 7.59 -2.08 -5.37
N LEU A 135 6.48 -2.75 -5.06
CA LEU A 135 6.39 -4.19 -5.22
C LEU A 135 5.42 -4.60 -6.34
N SER A 136 5.71 -5.74 -6.95
CA SER A 136 4.81 -6.35 -7.92
C SER A 136 3.59 -7.00 -7.27
N GLY A 137 2.58 -7.33 -8.08
CA GLY A 137 1.36 -8.02 -7.61
C GLY A 137 1.55 -9.51 -7.27
N GLU A 138 2.75 -10.08 -7.45
CA GLU A 138 3.03 -11.50 -7.17
C GLU A 138 2.95 -11.82 -5.69
N LYS A 139 2.41 -13.00 -5.36
CA LYS A 139 2.28 -13.46 -3.99
C LYS A 139 3.43 -14.41 -3.66
N SER A 140 4.42 -13.94 -2.89
CA SER A 140 5.51 -14.76 -2.35
C SER A 140 5.84 -14.33 -0.93
N LEU A 141 6.42 -15.25 -0.14
CA LEU A 141 6.88 -14.95 1.22
C LEU A 141 8.02 -13.93 1.20
N TRP A 142 8.90 -14.02 0.22
CA TRP A 142 9.98 -13.05 0.01
C TRP A 142 9.44 -11.63 -0.18
N ARG A 143 8.47 -11.48 -1.08
CA ARG A 143 7.80 -10.19 -1.30
C ARG A 143 7.14 -9.66 -0.02
N LYS A 144 6.50 -10.55 0.78
CA LYS A 144 5.88 -10.13 2.04
C LYS A 144 6.91 -9.71 3.08
N GLY A 145 8.06 -10.36 3.14
CA GLY A 145 9.19 -9.92 3.96
C GLY A 145 9.73 -8.55 3.53
N GLN A 146 9.91 -8.35 2.22
CA GLN A 146 10.34 -7.06 1.68
C GLN A 146 9.30 -5.95 1.93
N GLU A 147 8.01 -6.25 1.80
CA GLU A 147 6.92 -5.33 2.16
C GLU A 147 7.03 -4.88 3.62
N ALA A 148 7.33 -5.80 4.54
CA ALA A 148 7.48 -5.46 5.96
C ALA A 148 8.67 -4.53 6.22
N ILE A 149 9.83 -4.78 5.57
CA ILE A 149 11.01 -3.91 5.69
C ILE A 149 10.71 -2.50 5.15
N ILE A 150 10.09 -2.41 3.99
CA ILE A 150 9.71 -1.12 3.39
C ILE A 150 8.67 -0.39 4.26
N THR A 151 7.70 -1.11 4.83
CA THR A 151 6.71 -0.54 5.74
C THR A 151 7.38 0.10 6.96
N TRP A 152 8.33 -0.60 7.58
CA TRP A 152 9.11 -0.05 8.68
C TRP A 152 9.91 1.21 8.25
N MET A 153 10.53 1.19 7.07
CA MET A 153 11.23 2.37 6.53
C MET A 153 10.28 3.57 6.32
N LEU A 154 9.05 3.34 5.81
CA LEU A 154 8.05 4.40 5.65
C LEU A 154 7.72 5.05 6.99
N GLU A 155 7.46 4.26 8.02
CA GLU A 155 7.11 4.76 9.35
C GLU A 155 8.26 5.50 10.06
N VAL A 156 9.51 5.10 9.81
CA VAL A 156 10.70 5.77 10.38
C VAL A 156 11.02 7.08 9.67
N LEU A 157 10.77 7.17 8.36
CA LEU A 157 11.22 8.28 7.51
C LEU A 157 10.12 9.28 7.16
N MET A 158 8.85 8.97 7.42
CA MET A 158 7.69 9.84 7.15
C MET A 158 6.77 9.90 8.35
N ASP A 159 6.08 11.03 8.52
CA ASP A 159 4.96 11.11 9.45
C ASP A 159 3.70 10.45 8.87
N LYS A 160 2.73 10.18 9.73
CA LYS A 160 1.45 9.55 9.36
C LYS A 160 0.66 10.36 8.36
N GLU A 161 0.70 11.68 8.47
CA GLU A 161 0.03 12.58 7.52
C GLU A 161 0.58 12.37 6.11
N ARG A 162 1.92 12.34 5.97
CA ARG A 162 2.58 12.12 4.68
C ARG A 162 2.33 10.72 4.11
N ILE A 163 2.36 9.70 4.94
CA ILE A 163 2.01 8.32 4.52
C ILE A 163 0.60 8.28 3.97
N LEU A 164 -0.38 8.87 4.68
CA LEU A 164 -1.77 8.91 4.24
C LEU A 164 -1.95 9.77 2.99
N GLU A 165 -1.26 10.91 2.89
CA GLU A 165 -1.28 11.74 1.69
C GLU A 165 -0.85 10.96 0.47
N ILE A 166 0.32 10.31 0.53
CA ILE A 166 0.83 9.53 -0.60
C ILE A 166 -0.14 8.38 -0.92
N TYR A 167 -0.60 7.64 0.10
CA TYR A 167 -1.56 6.55 -0.10
C TYR A 167 -2.81 7.01 -0.86
N LEU A 168 -3.44 8.11 -0.42
CA LEU A 168 -4.64 8.66 -1.04
C LEU A 168 -4.40 9.17 -2.47
N ASN A 169 -3.15 9.46 -2.85
CA ASN A 169 -2.79 9.91 -4.20
C ASN A 169 -2.36 8.76 -5.13
N VAL A 170 -1.99 7.58 -4.59
CA VAL A 170 -1.51 6.45 -5.40
C VAL A 170 -2.41 5.21 -5.34
N ALA A 171 -3.43 5.18 -4.48
CA ALA A 171 -4.40 4.10 -4.45
C ALA A 171 -5.24 4.07 -5.73
N GLU A 172 -5.57 2.86 -6.21
CA GLU A 172 -6.45 2.65 -7.36
C GLU A 172 -7.91 2.61 -6.92
N TRP A 173 -8.78 3.39 -7.57
CA TRP A 173 -10.22 3.40 -7.35
C TRP A 173 -11.05 2.88 -8.53
N GLY A 174 -10.40 2.60 -9.66
CA GLY A 174 -11.06 2.09 -10.86
C GLY A 174 -10.01 1.76 -11.92
N ASN A 175 -10.41 1.32 -13.10
CA ASN A 175 -9.50 0.94 -14.15
C ASN A 175 -8.66 2.13 -14.65
N GLY A 176 -7.42 2.20 -14.16
CA GLY A 176 -6.51 3.30 -14.45
C GLY A 176 -6.88 4.62 -13.76
N VAL A 177 -7.74 4.60 -12.73
CA VAL A 177 -8.11 5.77 -11.92
C VAL A 177 -7.33 5.72 -10.62
N PHE A 178 -6.35 6.59 -10.47
CA PHE A 178 -5.45 6.64 -9.32
C PHE A 178 -5.56 7.98 -8.58
N GLY A 179 -5.63 7.88 -7.27
CA GLY A 179 -5.66 9.03 -6.37
C GLY A 179 -7.05 9.62 -6.16
N ALA A 180 -7.19 10.29 -5.01
CA ALA A 180 -8.44 10.85 -4.49
C ALA A 180 -9.08 11.86 -5.44
N GLU A 181 -8.28 12.76 -6.03
CA GLU A 181 -8.80 13.79 -6.94
C GLU A 181 -9.37 13.16 -8.22
N ALA A 182 -8.62 12.23 -8.84
CA ALA A 182 -9.08 11.53 -10.02
C ALA A 182 -10.35 10.70 -9.74
N ALA A 183 -10.43 10.05 -8.57
CA ALA A 183 -11.60 9.30 -8.15
C ALA A 183 -12.82 10.20 -7.93
N ALA A 184 -12.67 11.31 -7.20
CA ALA A 184 -13.75 12.27 -6.94
C ALA A 184 -14.34 12.82 -8.25
N ARG A 185 -13.47 13.18 -9.20
CA ARG A 185 -13.93 13.65 -10.52
C ARG A 185 -14.58 12.55 -11.34
N HIS A 186 -14.00 11.34 -11.33
CA HIS A 186 -14.49 10.22 -12.12
C HIS A 186 -15.87 9.74 -11.69
N TYR A 187 -16.11 9.68 -10.38
CA TYR A 187 -17.36 9.13 -9.84
C TYR A 187 -18.45 10.16 -9.56
N TYR A 188 -18.04 11.39 -9.20
CA TYR A 188 -18.99 12.40 -8.68
C TYR A 188 -18.86 13.77 -9.36
N ASN A 189 -17.90 13.96 -10.25
CA ASN A 189 -17.62 15.25 -10.91
C ASN A 189 -17.35 16.40 -9.91
N VAL A 190 -16.76 16.09 -8.75
CA VAL A 190 -16.35 17.05 -7.72
C VAL A 190 -14.85 16.96 -7.49
N SER A 191 -14.25 17.93 -6.78
CA SER A 191 -12.87 17.83 -6.31
C SER A 191 -12.78 16.90 -5.09
N ALA A 192 -11.57 16.40 -4.78
CA ALA A 192 -11.34 15.62 -3.56
C ALA A 192 -11.70 16.39 -2.28
N ALA A 193 -11.56 17.71 -2.28
CA ALA A 193 -12.00 18.58 -1.19
C ALA A 193 -13.52 18.66 -1.04
N GLY A 194 -14.27 18.51 -2.13
CA GLY A 194 -15.72 18.61 -2.17
C GLY A 194 -16.47 17.30 -1.90
N LEU A 195 -15.78 16.19 -1.60
CA LEU A 195 -16.42 14.93 -1.25
C LEU A 195 -17.16 15.05 0.09
N ASN A 196 -18.45 14.73 0.07
CA ASN A 196 -19.25 14.59 1.29
C ASN A 196 -19.07 13.20 1.94
N ALA A 197 -19.66 12.98 3.12
CA ALA A 197 -19.51 11.77 3.89
C ALA A 197 -20.00 10.51 3.15
N ASP A 198 -21.12 10.59 2.41
CA ASP A 198 -21.67 9.45 1.66
C ASP A 198 -20.76 9.06 0.48
N GLN A 199 -20.29 10.06 -0.27
CA GLN A 199 -19.38 9.87 -1.39
C GLN A 199 -18.04 9.31 -0.91
N ALA A 200 -17.52 9.85 0.17
CA ALA A 200 -16.27 9.42 0.80
C ALA A 200 -16.34 7.96 1.28
N ALA A 201 -17.39 7.61 2.02
CA ALA A 201 -17.61 6.24 2.49
C ALA A 201 -17.75 5.25 1.34
N ARG A 202 -18.42 5.65 0.26
CA ARG A 202 -18.58 4.79 -0.92
C ARG A 202 -17.27 4.59 -1.67
N LEU A 203 -16.45 5.62 -1.85
CA LEU A 203 -15.11 5.47 -2.42
C LEU A 203 -14.24 4.56 -1.57
N ALA A 204 -14.20 4.77 -0.26
CA ALA A 204 -13.42 3.91 0.64
C ALA A 204 -13.87 2.44 0.58
N ALA A 205 -15.18 2.18 0.49
CA ALA A 205 -15.72 0.83 0.35
C ALA A 205 -15.30 0.12 -0.96
N MET A 206 -14.89 0.87 -1.98
CA MET A 206 -14.44 0.32 -3.27
C MET A 206 -12.97 -0.15 -3.24
N LEU A 207 -12.13 0.39 -2.35
CA LEU A 207 -10.68 0.15 -2.31
C LEU A 207 -10.26 -1.34 -2.32
N PRO A 208 -10.94 -2.25 -1.60
CA PRO A 208 -10.54 -3.65 -1.60
C PRO A 208 -10.64 -4.33 -2.96
N ARG A 209 -11.55 -3.88 -3.84
CA ARG A 209 -11.81 -4.48 -5.16
C ARG A 209 -12.25 -3.41 -6.18
N PRO A 210 -11.42 -2.41 -6.48
CA PRO A 210 -11.83 -1.22 -7.22
C PRO A 210 -12.36 -1.54 -8.63
N LEU A 211 -11.71 -2.43 -9.37
CA LEU A 211 -12.16 -2.83 -10.71
C LEU A 211 -13.49 -3.57 -10.71
N TYR A 212 -13.77 -4.32 -9.65
CA TYR A 212 -15.04 -5.02 -9.51
C TYR A 212 -16.17 -4.04 -9.22
N TYR A 213 -15.97 -3.14 -8.24
CA TYR A 213 -17.01 -2.19 -7.84
C TYR A 213 -17.21 -1.06 -8.85
N GLU A 214 -16.22 -0.71 -9.66
CA GLU A 214 -16.40 0.19 -10.80
C GLU A 214 -17.49 -0.33 -11.77
N ARG A 215 -17.56 -1.65 -11.97
CA ARG A 215 -18.55 -2.31 -12.85
C ARG A 215 -19.84 -2.68 -12.14
N ASN A 216 -19.82 -2.81 -10.82
CA ASN A 216 -20.92 -3.26 -9.98
C ASN A 216 -21.27 -2.21 -8.92
N ARG A 217 -21.54 -0.98 -9.40
CA ARG A 217 -21.78 0.16 -8.51
C ARG A 217 -23.01 -0.02 -7.63
N ASP A 218 -24.04 -0.73 -8.08
CA ASP A 218 -25.30 -0.93 -7.37
C ASP A 218 -25.33 -2.21 -6.53
N SER A 219 -24.14 -2.78 -6.25
CA SER A 219 -23.99 -3.96 -5.40
C SER A 219 -24.51 -3.65 -3.98
N GLU A 220 -25.46 -4.47 -3.49
CA GLU A 220 -25.96 -4.38 -2.11
C GLU A 220 -24.85 -4.46 -1.06
N PHE A 221 -23.80 -5.25 -1.33
CA PHE A 221 -22.66 -5.33 -0.43
C PHE A 221 -21.94 -3.98 -0.35
N LEU A 222 -21.70 -3.32 -1.49
CA LEU A 222 -21.07 -2.00 -1.53
C LEU A 222 -21.89 -0.97 -0.77
N GLN A 223 -23.21 -0.99 -0.93
CA GLN A 223 -24.11 -0.09 -0.22
C GLN A 223 -24.03 -0.31 1.29
N ARG A 224 -24.27 -1.53 1.77
CA ARG A 224 -24.20 -1.85 3.21
C ARG A 224 -22.82 -1.58 3.82
N TYR A 225 -21.75 -1.85 3.08
CA TYR A 225 -20.39 -1.60 3.57
C TYR A 225 -20.09 -0.11 3.65
N SER A 226 -20.53 0.69 2.67
CA SER A 226 -20.40 2.15 2.72
C SER A 226 -21.18 2.77 3.89
N GLU A 227 -22.39 2.29 4.19
CA GLU A 227 -23.17 2.71 5.36
C GLU A 227 -22.44 2.37 6.67
N THR A 228 -21.82 1.18 6.74
CA THR A 228 -21.01 0.77 7.90
C THR A 228 -19.79 1.67 8.09
N ILE A 229 -19.09 2.00 7.01
CA ILE A 229 -17.95 2.92 7.04
C ILE A 229 -18.42 4.31 7.51
N ARG A 230 -19.49 4.84 6.90
CA ARG A 230 -20.05 6.13 7.25
C ARG A 230 -20.39 6.24 8.74
N ALA A 231 -21.04 5.22 9.30
CA ALA A 231 -21.40 5.18 10.72
C ALA A 231 -20.18 5.21 11.65
N ARG A 232 -19.01 4.71 11.18
CA ARG A 232 -17.76 4.64 11.96
C ARG A 232 -16.83 5.83 11.72
N MET A 233 -17.01 6.63 10.68
CA MET A 233 -16.13 7.76 10.36
C MET A 233 -15.91 8.72 11.52
N PRO A 234 -16.91 9.03 12.39
CA PRO A 234 -16.70 9.90 13.55
C PRO A 234 -15.67 9.40 14.56
N SER A 235 -15.42 8.07 14.60
CA SER A 235 -14.41 7.49 15.51
C SER A 235 -12.98 7.50 14.93
N ALA A 236 -12.80 7.86 13.66
CA ALA A 236 -11.48 7.89 13.03
C ALA A 236 -10.65 9.07 13.56
N GLN A 237 -9.44 8.77 14.04
CA GLN A 237 -8.44 9.76 14.37
C GLN A 237 -7.59 10.09 13.14
N LEU A 238 -7.58 11.35 12.74
CA LEU A 238 -6.70 11.83 11.67
C LEU A 238 -5.32 12.09 12.25
N PRO A 239 -4.24 11.77 11.50
CA PRO A 239 -2.89 12.13 11.89
C PRO A 239 -2.65 13.63 11.82
#